data_7db73de8d49033c0a812f08e88e974f3
#
_entry.id   7db73de8d49033c0a812f08e88e974f3
#
_cell.length_a   1.000
_cell.length_b   1.000
_cell.length_c   1.000
_cell.angle_alpha   90.00
_cell.angle_beta   90.00
_cell.angle_gamma   90.00
#
_symmetry.space_group_name_H-M   'P 1'
#
loop_
_entity.id
_entity.type
_entity.pdbx_description
1 polymer ?
#
loop_
_entity_poly.entity_id
_entity_poly.type
_entity_poly.pdbx_seq_one_letter_code
_entity_poly.pdbx_strand_id
1 'polypeptide(L)'
;MKKLNYIFFSLLALLFATSCEEPQVENPVLKTPTSFVLNNPVMQKQYIELTPETTVKLTASQPDYGYAAAADYFAQVAFSEDATEWVEVNEEPYHDLGNIQLSGEELAMAMCKLRGIETEEGYTDEDARAVYVRLRAEIKAEPEKSAIVADVVVLEQVKGYFALKLPGYIYLIGD
;
A
#
# COMPACT_ATOMS: atom_id res chain seq x y z
N MET A 1 -16.89 71.35 -17.70
CA MET A 1 -17.55 70.07 -17.40
C MET A 1 -17.07 68.93 -18.25
N LYS A 2 -16.72 69.10 -19.53
CA LYS A 2 -16.20 68.01 -20.39
C LYS A 2 -14.85 67.45 -19.92
N LYS A 3 -13.92 68.26 -19.42
CA LYS A 3 -12.61 67.79 -18.96
C LYS A 3 -12.66 66.97 -17.67
N LEU A 4 -13.63 67.18 -16.81
CA LEU A 4 -13.81 66.41 -15.58
C LEU A 4 -14.27 64.98 -15.84
N ASN A 5 -15.11 64.79 -16.88
CA ASN A 5 -15.58 63.46 -17.29
C ASN A 5 -14.46 62.58 -17.84
N TYR A 6 -13.48 63.17 -18.56
CA TYR A 6 -12.33 62.38 -19.09
C TYR A 6 -11.42 61.93 -17.95
N ILE A 7 -11.22 62.70 -16.90
CA ILE A 7 -10.42 62.33 -15.74
C ILE A 7 -11.10 61.19 -14.97
N PHE A 8 -12.44 61.27 -14.82
CA PHE A 8 -13.18 60.20 -14.14
C PHE A 8 -13.19 58.88 -14.92
N PHE A 9 -13.31 58.93 -16.26
CA PHE A 9 -13.24 57.77 -17.11
C PHE A 9 -11.83 57.15 -17.15
N SER A 10 -10.79 57.97 -17.11
CA SER A 10 -9.40 57.48 -17.06
C SER A 10 -9.07 56.85 -15.71
N LEU A 11 -9.57 57.36 -14.62
CA LEU A 11 -9.40 56.80 -13.29
C LEU A 11 -10.16 55.47 -13.13
N LEU A 12 -11.34 55.38 -13.72
CA LEU A 12 -12.14 54.16 -13.72
C LEU A 12 -11.50 53.04 -14.54
N ALA A 13 -10.85 53.36 -15.67
CA ALA A 13 -10.12 52.40 -16.51
C ALA A 13 -8.87 51.84 -15.82
N LEU A 14 -8.22 52.62 -14.94
CA LEU A 14 -7.07 52.12 -14.16
C LEU A 14 -7.48 51.12 -13.07
N LEU A 15 -8.72 51.14 -12.60
CA LEU A 15 -9.20 50.19 -11.57
C LEU A 15 -9.50 48.81 -12.12
N PHE A 16 -9.67 48.66 -13.42
CA PHE A 16 -9.85 47.33 -14.09
C PHE A 16 -8.53 46.68 -14.51
N ALA A 17 -7.40 47.35 -14.37
CA ALA A 17 -6.09 46.81 -14.72
C ALA A 17 -5.44 45.98 -13.59
N THR A 18 -6.01 45.99 -12.40
CA THR A 18 -5.63 44.99 -11.37
C THR A 18 -6.39 43.69 -11.62
N SER A 19 -6.15 43.07 -12.76
CA SER A 19 -6.37 41.64 -12.91
C SER A 19 -5.52 40.96 -11.84
N CYS A 20 -6.15 40.39 -10.83
CA CYS A 20 -5.48 39.44 -9.97
C CYS A 20 -4.91 38.37 -10.91
N GLU A 21 -3.60 38.35 -11.10
CA GLU A 21 -2.93 37.12 -11.47
C GLU A 21 -3.19 36.16 -10.30
N GLU A 22 -4.23 35.35 -10.43
CA GLU A 22 -4.32 34.17 -9.58
C GLU A 22 -2.97 33.46 -9.70
N PRO A 23 -2.27 33.19 -8.58
CA PRO A 23 -1.05 32.41 -8.66
C PRO A 23 -1.44 31.14 -9.42
N GLN A 24 -0.84 30.95 -10.60
CA GLN A 24 -1.01 29.70 -11.34
C GLN A 24 -0.56 28.62 -10.39
N VAL A 25 -1.53 27.92 -9.80
CA VAL A 25 -1.24 26.70 -9.05
C VAL A 25 -0.62 25.76 -10.11
N GLU A 26 0.70 25.63 -10.04
CA GLU A 26 1.40 24.68 -10.91
C GLU A 26 0.69 23.34 -10.78
N ASN A 27 0.32 22.74 -11.91
CA ASN A 27 -0.28 21.42 -11.89
C ASN A 27 0.65 20.48 -11.10
N PRO A 28 0.11 19.73 -10.14
CA PRO A 28 0.92 18.83 -9.35
C PRO A 28 1.65 17.85 -10.28
N VAL A 29 2.97 17.80 -10.15
CA VAL A 29 3.83 16.91 -10.94
C VAL A 29 4.17 15.70 -10.08
N LEU A 30 4.01 14.51 -10.66
CA LEU A 30 4.43 13.28 -10.00
C LEU A 30 5.93 13.33 -9.70
N LYS A 31 6.28 13.22 -8.43
CA LYS A 31 7.65 13.01 -7.97
C LYS A 31 7.88 11.52 -7.75
N THR A 32 9.03 11.03 -8.14
CA THR A 32 9.46 9.70 -7.72
C THR A 32 9.72 9.71 -6.22
N PRO A 33 8.99 8.92 -5.43
CA PRO A 33 9.16 8.91 -3.99
C PRO A 33 10.54 8.35 -3.60
N THR A 34 11.14 8.90 -2.54
CA THR A 34 12.48 8.50 -2.08
C THR A 34 12.46 7.81 -0.73
N SER A 35 11.34 7.83 -0.03
CA SER A 35 11.16 7.19 1.27
C SER A 35 9.75 6.66 1.43
N PHE A 36 9.66 5.48 2.02
CA PHE A 36 8.42 4.85 2.44
C PHE A 36 8.71 4.04 3.70
N VAL A 37 8.09 4.40 4.81
CA VAL A 37 8.40 3.80 6.11
C VAL A 37 7.24 2.94 6.57
N LEU A 38 7.54 1.66 6.81
CA LEU A 38 6.66 0.71 7.49
C LEU A 38 7.04 0.68 8.97
N ASN A 39 6.08 0.95 9.84
CA ASN A 39 6.32 0.93 11.28
C ASN A 39 6.35 -0.51 11.82
N ASN A 40 7.16 -0.75 12.84
CA ASN A 40 7.20 -2.03 13.51
C ASN A 40 5.81 -2.38 14.09
N PRO A 41 5.24 -3.54 13.73
CA PRO A 41 3.96 -3.97 14.27
C PRO A 41 4.03 -4.18 15.79
N VAL A 42 2.96 -3.90 16.50
CA VAL A 42 2.87 -4.13 17.96
C VAL A 42 3.14 -5.59 18.32
N MET A 43 2.78 -6.51 17.42
CA MET A 43 2.95 -7.97 17.60
C MET A 43 4.33 -8.49 17.18
N GLN A 44 5.27 -7.63 16.79
CA GLN A 44 6.56 -8.01 16.21
C GLN A 44 7.29 -9.12 16.99
N LYS A 45 7.34 -9.01 18.31
CA LYS A 45 8.06 -9.95 19.21
C LYS A 45 7.17 -11.00 19.87
N GLN A 46 5.90 -11.03 19.51
CA GLN A 46 4.94 -11.98 20.05
C GLN A 46 4.94 -13.28 19.25
N TYR A 47 4.61 -14.37 19.95
CA TYR A 47 4.23 -15.59 19.27
C TYR A 47 2.85 -15.41 18.64
N ILE A 48 2.77 -15.58 17.33
CA ILE A 48 1.56 -15.44 16.53
C ILE A 48 1.23 -16.81 15.94
N GLU A 49 0.17 -17.43 16.42
CA GLU A 49 -0.42 -18.59 15.79
C GLU A 49 -1.49 -18.10 14.80
N LEU A 50 -1.28 -18.38 13.53
CA LEU A 50 -2.23 -17.96 12.49
C LEU A 50 -3.48 -18.84 12.55
N THR A 51 -4.62 -18.19 12.51
CA THR A 51 -5.94 -18.78 12.32
C THR A 51 -6.71 -17.90 11.34
N PRO A 52 -7.86 -18.33 10.79
CA PRO A 52 -8.67 -17.47 9.92
C PRO A 52 -9.08 -16.15 10.58
N GLU A 53 -9.21 -16.12 11.92
CA GLU A 53 -9.58 -14.94 12.70
C GLU A 53 -8.39 -14.05 13.08
N THR A 54 -7.16 -14.53 12.90
CA THR A 54 -5.95 -13.74 13.19
C THR A 54 -5.87 -12.54 12.26
N THR A 55 -5.51 -11.40 12.82
CA THR A 55 -5.28 -10.18 12.05
C THR A 55 -3.97 -9.52 12.48
N VAL A 56 -3.08 -9.25 11.54
CA VAL A 56 -1.85 -8.49 11.76
C VAL A 56 -2.02 -7.09 11.19
N LYS A 57 -2.12 -6.10 12.07
CA LYS A 57 -2.26 -4.71 11.66
C LYS A 57 -0.89 -4.10 11.36
N LEU A 58 -0.78 -3.49 10.17
CA LEU A 58 0.36 -2.71 9.73
C LEU A 58 0.01 -1.22 9.71
N THR A 59 1.00 -0.38 9.93
CA THR A 59 0.90 1.07 9.78
C THR A 59 2.13 1.59 9.06
N ALA A 60 1.95 2.53 8.16
CA ALA A 60 3.04 3.10 7.37
C ALA A 60 2.84 4.60 7.15
N SER A 61 3.92 5.30 6.80
CA SER A 61 3.84 6.68 6.31
C SER A 61 3.57 6.67 4.81
N GLN A 62 2.76 7.62 4.32
CA GLN A 62 2.51 7.73 2.88
C GLN A 62 3.78 8.20 2.16
N PRO A 63 4.15 7.58 1.02
CA PRO A 63 5.22 8.08 0.17
C PRO A 63 4.91 9.49 -0.37
N ASP A 64 5.94 10.35 -0.48
CA ASP A 64 5.78 11.69 -1.05
C ASP A 64 5.83 11.64 -2.57
N TYR A 65 4.67 11.66 -3.19
CA TYR A 65 4.49 11.77 -4.64
C TYR A 65 4.45 13.21 -5.15
N GLY A 66 4.66 14.22 -4.28
CA GLY A 66 4.58 15.65 -4.62
C GLY A 66 3.17 16.23 -4.55
N TYR A 67 2.17 15.38 -4.38
CA TYR A 67 0.76 15.73 -4.18
C TYR A 67 0.02 14.60 -3.45
N ALA A 68 -1.20 14.87 -2.98
CA ALA A 68 -2.05 13.85 -2.36
C ALA A 68 -2.53 12.87 -3.45
N ALA A 69 -1.76 11.82 -3.69
CA ALA A 69 -2.07 10.79 -4.67
C ALA A 69 -2.84 9.64 -4.03
N ALA A 70 -3.79 9.08 -4.77
CA ALA A 70 -4.35 7.78 -4.45
C ALA A 70 -3.36 6.71 -4.91
N ALA A 71 -2.77 6.00 -3.97
CA ALA A 71 -1.83 4.92 -4.24
C ALA A 71 -2.41 3.58 -3.82
N ASP A 72 -1.99 2.55 -4.52
CA ASP A 72 -2.28 1.15 -4.22
C ASP A 72 -1.13 0.58 -3.37
N TYR A 73 -1.47 -0.18 -2.33
CA TYR A 73 -0.51 -0.76 -1.41
C TYR A 73 -0.63 -2.28 -1.40
N PHE A 74 0.49 -2.97 -1.55
CA PHE A 74 0.59 -4.42 -1.52
C PHE A 74 1.52 -4.85 -0.41
N ALA A 75 1.04 -5.74 0.45
CA ALA A 75 1.87 -6.36 1.47
C ALA A 75 2.60 -7.56 0.85
N GLN A 76 3.89 -7.64 1.10
CA GLN A 76 4.75 -8.71 0.62
C GLN A 76 5.46 -9.36 1.80
N VAL A 77 5.63 -10.68 1.75
CA VAL A 77 6.31 -11.45 2.77
C VAL A 77 7.40 -12.34 2.21
N ALA A 78 8.39 -12.63 3.04
CA ALA A 78 9.48 -13.55 2.77
C ALA A 78 9.98 -14.20 4.08
N PHE A 79 10.84 -15.23 3.97
CA PHE A 79 11.48 -15.86 5.13
C PHE A 79 12.89 -15.34 5.42
N SER A 80 13.37 -14.36 4.66
CA SER A 80 14.63 -13.67 4.89
C SER A 80 14.51 -12.21 4.51
N GLU A 81 15.23 -11.34 5.19
CA GLU A 81 15.35 -9.92 4.84
C GLU A 81 15.97 -9.71 3.45
N ASP A 82 16.97 -10.53 3.13
CA ASP A 82 17.69 -10.51 1.84
C ASP A 82 17.04 -11.38 0.76
N ALA A 83 15.77 -11.75 0.92
CA ALA A 83 15.08 -12.60 -0.04
C ALA A 83 15.01 -11.94 -1.42
N THR A 84 15.32 -12.73 -2.46
CA THR A 84 15.13 -12.31 -3.86
C THR A 84 13.68 -12.44 -4.31
N GLU A 85 12.94 -13.37 -3.69
CA GLU A 85 11.53 -13.61 -3.96
C GLU A 85 10.67 -13.20 -2.78
N TRP A 86 9.67 -12.38 -3.08
CA TRP A 86 8.67 -11.91 -2.13
C TRP A 86 7.29 -12.30 -2.64
N VAL A 87 6.46 -12.83 -1.77
CA VAL A 87 5.09 -13.21 -2.09
C VAL A 87 4.13 -12.12 -1.64
N GLU A 88 3.27 -11.65 -2.54
CA GLU A 88 2.17 -10.76 -2.18
C GLU A 88 1.13 -11.52 -1.36
N VAL A 89 0.72 -10.91 -0.25
CA VAL A 89 -0.25 -11.47 0.70
C VAL A 89 -1.67 -11.18 0.23
N ASN A 90 -1.93 -9.91 -0.13
CA ASN A 90 -3.24 -9.46 -0.58
C ASN A 90 -3.32 -9.48 -2.12
N GLU A 91 -4.43 -9.96 -2.67
CA GLU A 91 -4.69 -9.93 -4.10
C GLU A 91 -5.20 -8.57 -4.58
N GLU A 92 -6.10 -7.97 -3.80
CA GLU A 92 -6.59 -6.62 -4.06
C GLU A 92 -5.78 -5.63 -3.23
N PRO A 93 -5.40 -4.48 -3.81
CA PRO A 93 -4.59 -3.50 -3.11
C PRO A 93 -5.35 -2.87 -1.94
N TYR A 94 -4.61 -2.52 -0.89
CA TYR A 94 -5.12 -1.58 0.11
C TYR A 94 -5.05 -0.17 -0.44
N HIS A 95 -6.05 0.65 -0.14
CA HIS A 95 -6.11 2.06 -0.55
C HIS A 95 -5.96 3.03 0.62
N ASP A 96 -5.91 2.51 1.85
CA ASP A 96 -5.78 3.28 3.08
C ASP A 96 -4.69 2.70 3.97
N LEU A 97 -3.63 3.45 4.16
CA LEU A 97 -2.51 3.08 5.04
C LEU A 97 -2.89 3.01 6.53
N GLY A 98 -3.96 3.68 6.93
CA GLY A 98 -4.47 3.63 8.30
C GLY A 98 -5.12 2.29 8.65
N ASN A 99 -5.47 1.48 7.66
CA ASN A 99 -6.24 0.25 7.83
C ASN A 99 -5.68 -0.94 7.05
N ILE A 100 -4.36 -1.09 7.00
CA ILE A 100 -3.75 -2.30 6.44
C ILE A 100 -3.84 -3.42 7.48
N GLN A 101 -4.60 -4.46 7.16
CA GLN A 101 -4.81 -5.61 8.02
C GLN A 101 -4.58 -6.89 7.21
N LEU A 102 -3.50 -7.59 7.52
CA LEU A 102 -3.23 -8.91 6.95
C LEU A 102 -4.08 -9.94 7.68
N SER A 103 -4.90 -10.66 6.96
CA SER A 103 -5.64 -11.78 7.55
C SER A 103 -4.70 -12.97 7.78
N GLY A 104 -4.98 -13.75 8.82
CA GLY A 104 -4.20 -14.94 9.12
C GLY A 104 -4.27 -15.97 7.99
N GLU A 105 -5.39 -16.05 7.29
CA GLU A 105 -5.57 -16.93 6.15
C GLU A 105 -4.67 -16.54 4.96
N GLU A 106 -4.70 -15.26 4.54
CA GLU A 106 -3.85 -14.77 3.46
C GLU A 106 -2.36 -14.92 3.80
N LEU A 107 -2.00 -14.64 5.06
CA LEU A 107 -0.61 -14.78 5.50
C LEU A 107 -0.19 -16.26 5.52
N ALA A 108 -1.04 -17.18 5.97
CA ALA A 108 -0.78 -18.61 5.93
C ALA A 108 -0.65 -19.14 4.49
N MET A 109 -1.51 -18.68 3.57
CA MET A 109 -1.41 -19.00 2.15
C MET A 109 -0.08 -18.51 1.56
N ALA A 110 0.33 -17.28 1.87
CA ALA A 110 1.60 -16.74 1.41
C ALA A 110 2.80 -17.54 1.96
N MET A 111 2.74 -17.98 3.22
CA MET A 111 3.76 -18.86 3.82
C MET A 111 3.79 -20.23 3.15
N CYS A 112 2.65 -20.85 2.83
CA CYS A 112 2.59 -22.09 2.06
C CYS A 112 3.23 -21.91 0.67
N LYS A 113 2.92 -20.83 -0.03
CA LYS A 113 3.50 -20.49 -1.33
C LYS A 113 5.01 -20.31 -1.26
N LEU A 114 5.54 -19.63 -0.24
CA LEU A 114 6.98 -19.46 -0.02
C LEU A 114 7.70 -20.81 0.23
N ARG A 115 6.98 -21.81 0.75
CA ARG A 115 7.49 -23.18 0.99
C ARG A 115 7.30 -24.11 -0.20
N GLY A 116 6.62 -23.66 -1.26
CA GLY A 116 6.25 -24.51 -2.40
C GLY A 116 5.22 -25.59 -2.06
N ILE A 117 4.36 -25.34 -1.05
CA ILE A 117 3.33 -26.29 -0.59
C ILE A 117 2.02 -25.96 -1.32
N GLU A 118 1.55 -26.91 -2.11
CA GLU A 118 0.34 -26.79 -2.93
C GLU A 118 -0.79 -27.71 -2.46
N THR A 119 -0.51 -28.70 -1.63
CA THR A 119 -1.48 -29.68 -1.14
C THR A 119 -1.35 -29.91 0.36
N GLU A 120 -2.42 -30.38 1.00
CA GLU A 120 -2.42 -30.69 2.43
C GLU A 120 -1.43 -31.81 2.78
N GLU A 121 -1.30 -32.80 1.91
CA GLU A 121 -0.35 -33.91 2.12
C GLU A 121 1.12 -33.43 2.09
N GLY A 122 1.39 -32.32 1.39
CA GLY A 122 2.72 -31.69 1.36
C GLY A 122 3.00 -30.81 2.57
N TYR A 123 1.99 -30.52 3.39
CA TYR A 123 2.14 -29.68 4.56
C TYR A 123 2.66 -30.50 5.75
N THR A 124 3.72 -30.00 6.35
CA THR A 124 4.21 -30.49 7.64
C THR A 124 4.07 -29.37 8.65
N ASP A 125 3.52 -29.68 9.82
CA ASP A 125 3.46 -28.71 10.93
C ASP A 125 4.90 -28.36 11.34
N GLU A 126 5.18 -27.08 11.40
CA GLU A 126 6.50 -26.57 11.74
C GLU A 126 6.41 -25.66 12.97
N ASP A 127 7.55 -25.50 13.63
CA ASP A 127 7.70 -24.51 14.67
C ASP A 127 7.52 -23.09 14.10
N ALA A 128 7.20 -22.13 15.00
CA ALA A 128 7.12 -20.74 14.61
C ALA A 128 8.45 -20.25 14.04
N ARG A 129 8.37 -19.41 13.03
CA ARG A 129 9.52 -18.84 12.33
C ARG A 129 9.40 -17.34 12.13
N ALA A 130 10.50 -16.70 11.83
CA ALA A 130 10.50 -15.30 11.44
C ALA A 130 9.86 -15.14 10.04
N VAL A 131 8.97 -14.17 9.93
CA VAL A 131 8.35 -13.73 8.67
C VAL A 131 8.68 -12.25 8.48
N TYR A 132 9.36 -11.96 7.41
CA TYR A 132 9.72 -10.60 7.02
C TYR A 132 8.60 -10.01 6.18
N VAL A 133 8.23 -8.78 6.49
CA VAL A 133 7.10 -8.09 5.87
C VAL A 133 7.56 -6.74 5.32
N ARG A 134 7.12 -6.38 4.13
CA ARG A 134 7.30 -5.06 3.55
C ARG A 134 6.03 -4.63 2.82
N LEU A 135 5.90 -3.35 2.56
CA LEU A 135 4.84 -2.80 1.71
C LEU A 135 5.43 -2.30 0.40
N ARG A 136 4.77 -2.58 -0.69
CA ARG A 136 5.01 -1.96 -1.98
C ARG A 136 3.87 -0.98 -2.24
N ALA A 137 4.21 0.24 -2.62
CA ALA A 137 3.25 1.28 -2.98
C ALA A 137 3.46 1.70 -4.43
N GLU A 138 2.38 1.98 -5.15
CA GLU A 138 2.43 2.49 -6.50
C GLU A 138 1.18 3.29 -6.85
N ILE A 139 1.28 4.18 -7.82
CA ILE A 139 0.12 4.83 -8.43
C ILE A 139 -0.24 4.05 -9.68
N LYS A 140 -1.45 3.49 -9.71
CA LYS A 140 -1.95 2.61 -10.79
C LYS A 140 -1.77 3.18 -12.20
N ALA A 141 -1.86 4.50 -12.35
CA ALA A 141 -1.71 5.16 -13.65
C ALA A 141 -0.26 5.19 -14.15
N GLU A 142 0.74 5.20 -13.25
CA GLU A 142 2.16 5.30 -13.57
C GLU A 142 3.01 4.42 -12.64
N PRO A 143 2.81 3.10 -12.62
CA PRO A 143 3.46 2.22 -11.66
C PRO A 143 5.00 2.24 -11.78
N GLU A 144 5.53 2.29 -13.01
CA GLU A 144 6.98 2.28 -13.23
C GLU A 144 7.72 3.48 -12.62
N LYS A 145 7.05 4.64 -12.51
CA LYS A 145 7.65 5.86 -11.95
C LYS A 145 7.36 6.07 -10.48
N SER A 146 6.29 5.47 -9.99
CA SER A 146 5.75 5.70 -8.65
C SER A 146 6.03 4.56 -7.68
N ALA A 147 6.42 3.37 -8.18
CA ALA A 147 6.65 2.22 -7.34
C ALA A 147 7.78 2.48 -6.32
N ILE A 148 7.48 2.19 -5.06
CA ILE A 148 8.44 2.24 -3.96
C ILE A 148 8.15 1.11 -2.98
N VAL A 149 9.19 0.58 -2.36
CA VAL A 149 9.09 -0.45 -1.33
C VAL A 149 9.52 0.14 0.00
N ALA A 150 8.76 -0.15 1.05
CA ALA A 150 9.08 0.25 2.41
C ALA A 150 10.22 -0.57 2.99
N ASP A 151 10.83 -0.04 4.07
CA ASP A 151 11.75 -0.81 4.89
C ASP A 151 11.07 -2.09 5.40
N VAL A 152 11.89 -3.13 5.53
CA VAL A 152 11.43 -4.44 5.99
C VAL A 152 11.21 -4.43 7.49
N VAL A 153 10.11 -4.99 7.95
CA VAL A 153 9.87 -5.31 9.36
C VAL A 153 9.79 -6.82 9.55
N VAL A 154 10.05 -7.32 10.74
CA VAL A 154 10.02 -8.75 11.04
C VAL A 154 8.95 -9.08 12.07
N LEU A 155 8.19 -10.13 11.84
CA LEU A 155 7.38 -10.85 12.83
C LEU A 155 8.21 -12.05 13.28
N GLU A 156 8.74 -12.00 14.52
CA GLU A 156 9.81 -12.92 14.94
C GLU A 156 9.36 -14.38 15.07
N GLN A 157 8.10 -14.62 15.46
CA GLN A 157 7.60 -15.95 15.78
C GLN A 157 6.19 -16.15 15.22
N VAL A 158 6.09 -16.54 13.97
CA VAL A 158 4.82 -16.82 13.29
C VAL A 158 4.70 -18.32 13.03
N LYS A 159 3.67 -18.96 13.58
CA LYS A 159 3.27 -20.32 13.27
C LYS A 159 2.14 -20.29 12.25
N GLY A 160 2.40 -20.83 11.07
CA GLY A 160 1.42 -20.96 10.01
C GLY A 160 0.56 -22.21 10.17
N TYR A 161 -0.39 -22.37 9.27
CA TYR A 161 -1.18 -23.57 9.07
C TYR A 161 -1.37 -23.79 7.57
N PHE A 162 -1.85 -24.97 7.19
CA PHE A 162 -2.16 -25.22 5.79
C PHE A 162 -3.39 -24.40 5.37
N ALA A 163 -3.18 -23.48 4.46
CA ALA A 163 -4.24 -22.67 3.87
C ALA A 163 -4.10 -22.68 2.35
N LEU A 164 -5.17 -23.00 1.66
CA LEU A 164 -5.29 -22.95 0.22
C LEU A 164 -6.41 -22.01 -0.18
N LYS A 165 -6.16 -21.27 -1.24
CA LYS A 165 -7.25 -20.57 -1.91
C LYS A 165 -8.11 -21.59 -2.64
N LEU A 166 -9.31 -21.83 -2.12
CA LEU A 166 -10.31 -22.60 -2.84
C LEU A 166 -10.80 -21.77 -4.05
N PRO A 167 -10.90 -22.37 -5.25
CA PRO A 167 -11.48 -21.68 -6.38
C PRO A 167 -12.91 -21.25 -6.03
N GLY A 168 -13.24 -19.98 -6.29
CA GLY A 168 -14.52 -19.35 -5.91
C GLY A 168 -15.77 -19.94 -6.60
N TYR A 169 -15.61 -21.01 -7.41
CA TYR A 169 -16.69 -21.67 -8.11
C TYR A 169 -16.64 -23.18 -7.83
N ILE A 170 -17.61 -23.66 -7.07
CA ILE A 170 -17.88 -25.09 -6.93
C ILE A 170 -18.91 -25.44 -8.02
N TYR A 171 -18.51 -26.18 -9.05
CA TYR A 171 -19.46 -26.75 -9.98
C TYR A 171 -20.02 -28.02 -9.34
N LEU A 172 -21.30 -27.99 -8.97
CA LEU A 172 -22.03 -29.20 -8.66
C LEU A 172 -22.30 -29.93 -9.97
N ILE A 173 -21.55 -30.97 -10.26
CA ILE A 173 -21.85 -31.90 -11.34
C ILE A 173 -22.92 -32.83 -10.79
N GLY A 174 -24.18 -32.59 -11.17
CA GLY A 174 -25.26 -33.53 -10.90
C GLY A 174 -25.21 -34.71 -11.89
N ASP A 175 -25.40 -35.91 -11.37
CA ASP A 175 -25.65 -37.13 -12.19
C ASP A 175 -27.04 -37.04 -12.85
#